data_95b097c5841c271845dc6fed6ac35bb5
#
_entry.id   95b097c5841c271845dc6fed6ac35bb5
#
_cell.length_a   1.000
_cell.length_b   1.000
_cell.length_c   1.000
_cell.angle_alpha   90.00
_cell.angle_beta   90.00
_cell.angle_gamma   90.00
#
_symmetry.space_group_name_H-M   'P 1'
#
loop_
_entity.id
_entity.type
_entity.pdbx_description
1 polymer ?
#
loop_
_entity_poly.entity_id
_entity_poly.type
_entity_poly.pdbx_seq_one_letter_code
_entity_poly.pdbx_strand_id
1 'polypeptide(L)'
;MSLPKTLVLIETDPRTSHRPAEGIRIAAGIGAWKKTEVTLLLRGPAGYSLQEYADELVDEDNFVRYLPIVAEAPRPIYLEDSFTDTAALKGSAFSYEIIPPERTTELIREHDYLIRL
;
A
#
# COMPACT_ATOMS: atom_id res chain seq x y z
N MET A 1 -0.89 0.78 26.67
CA MET A 1 -0.17 -0.17 25.80
C MET A 1 -0.40 0.19 24.35
N SER A 2 0.65 0.18 23.56
CA SER A 2 0.52 0.40 22.13
C SER A 2 0.05 -0.87 21.43
N LEU A 3 -0.69 -0.71 20.34
CA LEU A 3 -1.07 -1.83 19.50
C LEU A 3 0.15 -2.39 18.76
N PRO A 4 0.17 -3.68 18.43
CA PRO A 4 1.18 -4.20 17.53
C PRO A 4 1.09 -3.49 16.18
N LYS A 5 2.18 -3.52 15.42
CA LYS A 5 2.30 -2.84 14.14
C LYS A 5 2.46 -3.87 13.03
N THR A 6 1.61 -3.78 12.04
CA THR A 6 1.64 -4.67 10.87
C THR A 6 1.99 -3.86 9.62
N LEU A 7 3.02 -4.31 8.90
CA LEU A 7 3.39 -3.73 7.61
C LEU A 7 2.85 -4.63 6.50
N VAL A 8 2.06 -4.04 5.62
CA VAL A 8 1.63 -4.71 4.38
C VAL A 8 2.52 -4.17 3.26
N LEU A 9 3.41 -5.02 2.79
CA LEU A 9 4.37 -4.69 1.73
C LEU A 9 3.92 -5.37 0.44
N ILE A 10 3.62 -4.55 -0.58
CA ILE A 10 3.19 -5.04 -1.88
C ILE A 10 4.29 -4.74 -2.91
N GLU A 11 4.72 -5.77 -3.63
CA GLU A 11 5.82 -5.70 -4.60
C GLU A 11 5.40 -6.09 -6.01
N THR A 12 4.23 -6.68 -6.17
CA THR A 12 3.77 -7.19 -7.46
C THR A 12 3.04 -6.11 -8.27
N ASP A 13 2.94 -6.32 -9.57
CA ASP A 13 2.32 -5.38 -10.49
C ASP A 13 0.79 -5.55 -10.49
N PRO A 14 0.03 -4.50 -10.10
CA PRO A 14 -1.43 -4.59 -10.04
C PRO A 14 -2.08 -4.69 -11.41
N ARG A 15 -1.34 -4.42 -12.48
CA ARG A 15 -1.86 -4.51 -13.85
C ARG A 15 -1.91 -5.95 -14.34
N THR A 16 -1.14 -6.85 -13.72
CA THR A 16 -0.98 -8.25 -14.15
C THR A 16 -1.23 -9.27 -13.06
N SER A 17 -1.30 -8.85 -11.79
CA SER A 17 -1.45 -9.74 -10.64
C SER A 17 -2.61 -9.29 -9.75
N HIS A 18 -3.30 -10.24 -9.15
CA HIS A 18 -4.36 -9.98 -8.17
C HIS A 18 -3.81 -9.68 -6.77
N ARG A 19 -2.51 -9.91 -6.53
CA ARG A 19 -1.90 -9.76 -5.21
C ARG A 19 -1.99 -8.33 -4.64
N PRO A 20 -1.72 -7.26 -5.42
CA PRO A 20 -1.88 -5.92 -4.88
C PRO A 20 -3.30 -5.61 -4.42
N ALA A 21 -4.31 -5.99 -5.21
CA ALA A 21 -5.72 -5.81 -4.82
C ALA A 21 -6.04 -6.55 -3.54
N GLU A 22 -5.54 -7.78 -3.40
CA GLU A 22 -5.73 -8.59 -2.20
C GLU A 22 -5.04 -7.96 -1.00
N GLY A 23 -3.81 -7.46 -1.18
CA GLY A 23 -3.06 -6.79 -0.11
C GLY A 23 -3.76 -5.55 0.41
N ILE A 24 -4.34 -4.76 -0.49
CA ILE A 24 -5.10 -3.56 -0.10
C ILE A 24 -6.37 -3.94 0.67
N ARG A 25 -7.07 -4.98 0.24
CA ARG A 25 -8.24 -5.50 0.95
C ARG A 25 -7.85 -5.97 2.35
N ILE A 26 -6.75 -6.69 2.48
CA ILE A 26 -6.23 -7.15 3.77
C ILE A 26 -5.88 -5.98 4.67
N ALA A 27 -5.17 -4.99 4.14
CA ALA A 27 -4.78 -3.80 4.90
C ALA A 27 -6.00 -3.06 5.45
N ALA A 28 -7.02 -2.87 4.61
CA ALA A 28 -8.26 -2.22 5.03
C ALA A 28 -8.97 -3.02 6.12
N GLY A 29 -9.06 -4.35 5.95
CA GLY A 29 -9.74 -5.22 6.91
C GLY A 29 -9.05 -5.27 8.26
N ILE A 30 -7.73 -5.42 8.27
CA ILE A 30 -6.95 -5.46 9.52
C ILE A 30 -7.01 -4.10 10.21
N GLY A 31 -6.89 -3.01 9.46
CA GLY A 31 -6.97 -1.66 10.00
C GLY A 31 -8.33 -1.38 10.64
N ALA A 32 -9.41 -1.81 10.00
CA ALA A 32 -10.77 -1.65 10.53
C ALA A 32 -11.00 -2.46 11.80
N TRP A 33 -10.28 -3.55 11.97
CA TRP A 33 -10.36 -4.41 13.14
C TRP A 33 -9.82 -3.74 14.40
N LYS A 34 -8.93 -2.75 14.25
CA LYS A 34 -8.36 -1.94 15.35
C LYS A 34 -7.59 -2.74 16.40
N LYS A 35 -7.08 -3.90 16.04
CA LYS A 35 -6.22 -4.74 16.89
C LYS A 35 -4.75 -4.57 16.58
N THR A 36 -4.44 -3.87 15.49
CA THR A 36 -3.09 -3.59 15.05
C THR A 36 -3.07 -2.27 14.30
N GLU A 37 -1.92 -1.59 14.33
CA GLU A 37 -1.70 -0.44 13.47
C GLU A 37 -1.18 -0.94 12.13
N VAL A 38 -1.80 -0.52 11.02
CA VAL A 38 -1.44 -0.97 9.68
C VAL A 38 -0.72 0.12 8.93
N THR A 39 0.39 -0.25 8.30
CA THR A 39 1.13 0.61 7.38
C THR A 39 1.15 -0.08 6.01
N LEU A 40 0.83 0.66 4.96
CA LEU A 40 0.92 0.17 3.58
C LEU A 40 2.19 0.72 2.94
N LEU A 41 2.99 -0.18 2.36
CA LEU A 41 4.19 0.17 1.60
C LEU A 41 4.10 -0.47 0.22
N LEU A 42 4.21 0.35 -0.81
CA LEU A 42 4.22 -0.08 -2.19
C LEU A 42 5.65 0.02 -2.74
N ARG A 43 6.11 -1.04 -3.36
CA ARG A 43 7.48 -1.17 -3.84
C ARG A 43 7.50 -1.59 -5.31
N GLY A 44 8.39 -1.00 -6.10
CA GLY A 44 8.50 -1.33 -7.51
C GLY A 44 7.17 -1.14 -8.25
N PRO A 45 6.78 -2.08 -9.11
CA PRO A 45 5.58 -1.91 -9.94
C PRO A 45 4.27 -1.82 -9.16
N ALA A 46 4.28 -2.15 -7.86
CA ALA A 46 3.10 -1.97 -7.00
C ALA A 46 2.67 -0.51 -6.92
N GLY A 47 3.56 0.44 -7.22
CA GLY A 47 3.23 1.86 -7.25
C GLY A 47 2.08 2.22 -8.20
N TYR A 48 1.85 1.42 -9.23
CA TYR A 48 0.70 1.63 -10.13
C TYR A 48 -0.65 1.51 -9.41
N SER A 49 -0.67 0.94 -8.20
CA SER A 49 -1.89 0.88 -7.39
C SER A 49 -2.46 2.25 -7.04
N LEU A 50 -1.64 3.29 -7.09
CA LEU A 50 -2.03 4.66 -6.76
C LEU A 50 -2.46 5.49 -7.96
N GLN A 51 -2.47 4.93 -9.17
CA GLN A 51 -2.86 5.69 -10.36
C GLN A 51 -4.30 6.19 -10.27
N GLU A 52 -4.61 7.25 -11.03
CA GLU A 52 -5.91 7.93 -10.94
C GLU A 52 -7.08 6.99 -11.21
N TYR A 53 -6.95 6.12 -12.21
CA TYR A 53 -8.02 5.21 -12.62
C TYR A 53 -7.61 3.76 -12.37
N ALA A 54 -8.45 3.02 -11.66
CA ALA A 54 -8.20 1.63 -11.33
C ALA A 54 -8.71 0.64 -12.40
N ASP A 55 -9.33 1.13 -13.47
CA ASP A 55 -9.97 0.29 -14.47
C ASP A 55 -9.01 -0.60 -15.25
N GLU A 56 -7.72 -0.29 -15.27
CA GLU A 56 -6.69 -1.13 -15.88
C GLU A 56 -6.06 -2.12 -14.90
N LEU A 57 -6.49 -2.10 -13.64
CA LEU A 57 -5.90 -2.94 -12.60
C LEU A 57 -6.71 -4.22 -12.41
N VAL A 58 -6.01 -5.30 -12.09
CA VAL A 58 -6.67 -6.58 -11.80
C VAL A 58 -7.46 -6.44 -10.49
N ASP A 59 -8.70 -6.90 -10.49
CA ASP A 59 -9.61 -6.77 -9.35
C ASP A 59 -9.84 -5.31 -8.96
N GLU A 60 -10.12 -4.47 -9.94
CA GLU A 60 -10.25 -3.02 -9.76
C GLU A 60 -11.19 -2.62 -8.62
N ASP A 61 -12.25 -3.39 -8.38
CA ASP A 61 -13.22 -3.11 -7.32
C ASP A 61 -12.56 -3.01 -5.94
N ASN A 62 -11.50 -3.80 -5.70
CA ASN A 62 -10.78 -3.75 -4.43
C ASN A 62 -10.08 -2.40 -4.23
N PHE A 63 -9.53 -1.84 -5.30
CA PHE A 63 -8.89 -0.51 -5.22
C PHE A 63 -9.94 0.57 -4.96
N VAL A 64 -11.04 0.53 -5.69
CA VAL A 64 -12.11 1.52 -5.53
C VAL A 64 -12.74 1.46 -4.14
N ARG A 65 -12.92 0.25 -3.62
CA ARG A 65 -13.62 0.03 -2.35
C ARG A 65 -12.71 0.20 -1.14
N TYR A 66 -11.50 -0.32 -1.18
CA TYR A 66 -10.66 -0.46 0.01
C TYR A 66 -9.50 0.53 0.12
N LEU A 67 -8.96 1.00 -1.00
CA LEU A 67 -7.84 1.95 -0.94
C LEU A 67 -8.22 3.25 -0.23
N PRO A 68 -9.42 3.83 -0.42
CA PRO A 68 -9.84 5.00 0.36
C PRO A 68 -9.83 4.75 1.86
N ILE A 69 -10.18 3.54 2.30
CA ILE A 69 -10.18 3.17 3.73
C ILE A 69 -8.75 3.17 4.26
N VAL A 70 -7.82 2.58 3.51
CA VAL A 70 -6.40 2.57 3.88
C VAL A 70 -5.84 3.99 3.94
N ALA A 71 -6.23 4.83 2.98
CA ALA A 71 -5.75 6.21 2.89
C ALA A 71 -6.22 7.10 4.06
N GLU A 72 -7.32 6.73 4.74
CA GLU A 72 -7.82 7.45 5.90
C GLU A 72 -7.04 7.13 7.18
N ALA A 73 -6.19 6.10 7.16
CA ALA A 73 -5.39 5.73 8.31
C ALA A 73 -4.45 6.86 8.72
N PRO A 74 -4.10 6.96 10.02
CA PRO A 74 -3.19 8.03 10.49
C PRO A 74 -1.81 7.99 9.83
N ARG A 75 -1.37 6.81 9.41
CA ARG A 75 -0.08 6.66 8.76
C ARG A 75 -0.20 6.88 7.25
N PRO A 76 0.83 7.50 6.64
CA PRO A 76 0.82 7.69 5.19
C PRO A 76 0.96 6.36 4.46
N ILE A 77 0.50 6.34 3.21
CA ILE A 77 0.87 5.28 2.28
C ILE A 77 2.31 5.58 1.86
N TYR A 78 3.20 4.61 2.02
CA TYR A 78 4.58 4.75 1.59
C TYR A 78 4.77 4.19 0.19
N LEU A 79 5.54 4.90 -0.61
CA LEU A 79 5.93 4.48 -1.96
C LEU A 79 7.44 4.49 -2.04
N GLU A 80 8.05 3.31 -2.21
CA GLU A 80 9.49 3.24 -2.37
C GLU A 80 9.90 3.83 -3.73
N ASP A 81 11.01 4.54 -3.76
CA ASP A 81 11.51 5.21 -4.97
C ASP A 81 11.97 4.25 -6.08
N SER A 82 11.97 2.94 -5.82
CA SER A 82 12.12 1.92 -6.86
C SER A 82 11.02 1.99 -7.92
N PHE A 83 9.87 2.56 -7.58
CA PHE A 83 8.85 2.90 -8.56
C PHE A 83 9.25 4.19 -9.26
N THR A 84 9.52 4.12 -10.56
CA THR A 84 10.10 5.23 -11.32
C THR A 84 9.10 5.97 -12.21
N ASP A 85 7.96 5.37 -12.50
CA ASP A 85 6.94 5.94 -13.38
C ASP A 85 6.02 6.90 -12.62
N THR A 86 6.60 7.96 -12.06
CA THR A 86 5.84 8.92 -11.26
C THR A 86 4.80 9.68 -12.09
N ALA A 87 4.99 9.78 -13.41
CA ALA A 87 4.00 10.41 -14.30
C ALA A 87 2.67 9.65 -14.27
N ALA A 88 2.69 8.33 -14.07
CA ALA A 88 1.48 7.52 -13.98
C ALA A 88 0.62 7.87 -12.76
N LEU A 89 1.21 8.51 -11.74
CA LEU A 89 0.51 8.89 -10.52
C LEU A 89 -0.04 10.32 -10.57
N LYS A 90 0.14 11.01 -11.67
CA LYS A 90 -0.41 12.34 -11.86
C LYS A 90 -1.93 12.23 -11.85
N GLY A 91 -2.58 13.01 -11.01
CA GLY A 91 -4.03 12.91 -10.85
C GLY A 91 -4.48 11.89 -9.80
N SER A 92 -3.57 11.19 -9.13
CA SER A 92 -3.93 10.29 -8.04
C SER A 92 -4.74 11.01 -6.97
N ALA A 93 -5.82 10.37 -6.51
CA ALA A 93 -6.66 10.89 -5.43
C ALA A 93 -6.03 10.69 -4.05
N PHE A 94 -4.93 9.96 -3.96
CA PHE A 94 -4.34 9.54 -2.68
C PHE A 94 -3.04 10.25 -2.41
N SER A 95 -2.83 10.62 -1.14
CA SER A 95 -1.55 11.15 -0.69
C SER A 95 -0.60 9.98 -0.38
N TYR A 96 0.66 10.14 -0.72
CA TYR A 96 1.69 9.14 -0.45
C TYR A 96 3.01 9.82 -0.14
N GLU A 97 3.88 9.11 0.56
CA GLU A 97 5.22 9.58 0.89
C GLU A 97 6.25 8.71 0.18
N ILE A 98 7.10 9.32 -0.63
CA ILE A 98 8.18 8.62 -1.34
C ILE A 98 9.35 8.41 -0.39
N ILE A 99 9.84 7.17 -0.31
CA ILE A 99 10.92 6.80 0.59
C ILE A 99 12.02 6.05 -0.15
N PRO A 100 13.28 6.15 0.32
CA PRO A 100 14.37 5.35 -0.24
C PRO A 100 14.34 3.91 0.29
N PRO A 101 15.07 2.98 -0.37
CA PRO A 101 15.12 1.58 0.08
C PRO A 101 15.59 1.39 1.52
N GLU A 102 16.47 2.26 2.00
CA GLU A 102 16.95 2.23 3.38
C GLU A 102 15.80 2.40 4.37
N ARG A 103 14.84 3.27 4.02
CA ARG A 103 13.67 3.49 4.87
C ARG A 103 12.75 2.28 4.86
N THR A 104 12.66 1.56 3.74
CA THR A 104 11.91 0.29 3.68
C THR A 104 12.47 -0.71 4.69
N THR A 105 13.79 -0.83 4.76
CA THR A 105 14.44 -1.72 5.73
C THR A 105 14.10 -1.32 7.17
N GLU A 106 14.12 -0.02 7.47
CA GLU A 106 13.75 0.48 8.79
C GLU A 106 12.31 0.17 9.13
N LEU A 107 11.39 0.36 8.18
CA LEU A 107 9.97 0.08 8.39
C LEU A 107 9.75 -1.40 8.71
N ILE A 108 10.43 -2.30 8.01
CA ILE A 108 10.34 -3.74 8.29
C ILE A 108 10.78 -4.03 9.72
N ARG A 109 11.85 -3.38 10.19
CA ARG A 109 12.34 -3.57 11.56
C ARG A 109 11.43 -2.98 12.62
N GLU A 110 10.75 -1.87 12.31
CA GLU A 110 9.87 -1.16 13.22
C GLU A 110 8.52 -1.85 13.44
N HIS A 111 8.17 -2.79 12.58
CA HIS A 111 6.88 -3.47 12.63
C HIS A 111 7.01 -4.86 13.23
N ASP A 112 5.96 -5.26 13.95
CA ASP A 112 5.91 -6.58 14.62
C ASP A 112 5.58 -7.70 13.64
N TYR A 113 4.79 -7.39 12.62
CA TYR A 113 4.35 -8.36 11.60
C TYR A 113 4.55 -7.80 10.21
N LEU A 114 4.87 -8.69 9.28
CA LEU A 114 5.04 -8.37 7.87
C LEU A 114 4.15 -9.28 7.03
N ILE A 115 3.27 -8.66 6.23
CA ILE A 115 2.51 -9.35 5.20
C ILE A 115 3.09 -8.90 3.87
N ARG A 116 3.63 -9.83 3.11
CA ARG A 116 4.35 -9.53 1.88
C ARG A 116 3.61 -10.12 0.67
N LEU A 117 3.29 -9.27 -0.26
CA LEU A 117 2.55 -9.59 -1.48
C LEU A 117 3.27 -8.99 -2.70
#